data_83d10c448fe1694a66ec80d58e2cccf5
#
_entry.id   83d10c448fe1694a66ec80d58e2cccf5
#
_cell.length_a   1.000
_cell.length_b   1.000
_cell.length_c   1.000
_cell.angle_alpha   90.00
_cell.angle_beta   90.00
_cell.angle_gamma   90.00
#
_symmetry.space_group_name_H-M   'P 1'
#
loop_
_entity.id
_entity.type
_entity.pdbx_description
1 polymer ?
#
loop_
_entity_poly.entity_id
_entity_poly.type
_entity_poly.pdbx_seq_one_letter_code
_entity_poly.pdbx_strand_id
1 'polypeptide(L)'
;MKSAPRIFIFGLAAVFALSSCGSNDGAGSGSDSPEVVTPAIWSLTGLAGPDDAQLKPIVVVKVENNSIVRPQTGLDHADLIFEELVEGGASRFAAVFQSDIPDEVGPVRSVRHVDVSLASPIADIFVFSGGAKKTMKYLGLELPTAVSQVTEGAPGMNRKPGVSAPNNLFLDTKQMLAAVAQSDTPSSGFFVPAPVSAASPAPSSSASAGPAPVGKAVSTVEVAFSTLAEPNWKWNATDKLWMRSEGTKPFTNKDGSLFGTNNLVIIEIREVDAGYKGSTGGYVPRSVTSGSGRAWVLSNGKAVEVKWNKPTV
;
A
#
# COMPACT_ATOMS: atom_id res chain seq x y z
N MET A 1 42.11 19.71 -34.21
CA MET A 1 41.94 20.65 -35.36
C MET A 1 40.59 20.39 -36.01
N LYS A 2 39.87 21.45 -36.26
CA LYS A 2 38.63 21.74 -37.01
C LYS A 2 37.38 21.86 -36.15
N SER A 3 37.14 23.11 -35.82
CA SER A 3 35.92 23.75 -35.40
C SER A 3 34.97 23.89 -36.57
N ALA A 4 33.65 23.87 -36.32
CA ALA A 4 32.63 24.33 -37.26
C ALA A 4 31.43 24.95 -36.50
N PRO A 5 30.63 25.80 -37.12
CA PRO A 5 30.28 27.09 -36.51
C PRO A 5 28.85 27.15 -35.96
N ARG A 6 28.67 28.11 -35.04
CA ARG A 6 27.38 28.58 -34.53
C ARG A 6 26.66 29.40 -35.61
N ILE A 7 25.34 29.12 -35.78
CA ILE A 7 24.43 30.01 -36.50
C ILE A 7 23.42 30.59 -35.51
N PHE A 8 23.46 31.89 -35.33
CA PHE A 8 22.43 32.71 -34.68
C PHE A 8 21.40 33.12 -35.74
N ILE A 9 20.14 32.97 -35.44
CA ILE A 9 19.06 33.64 -36.22
C ILE A 9 18.26 34.48 -35.24
N PHE A 10 18.36 35.81 -35.42
CA PHE A 10 17.47 36.80 -34.88
C PHE A 10 16.22 36.88 -35.74
N GLY A 11 15.05 36.84 -35.15
CA GLY A 11 13.74 37.04 -35.79
C GLY A 11 12.91 38.05 -35.02
N LEU A 12 12.65 39.10 -35.71
CA LEU A 12 12.11 40.41 -35.48
C LEU A 12 10.68 40.41 -34.92
N ALA A 13 10.43 41.27 -33.92
CA ALA A 13 9.12 41.63 -33.39
C ALA A 13 8.34 42.47 -34.41
N ALA A 14 7.06 42.17 -34.59
CA ALA A 14 6.12 43.08 -35.21
C ALA A 14 4.93 43.31 -34.26
N VAL A 15 4.87 44.50 -33.72
CA VAL A 15 3.75 45.07 -32.99
C VAL A 15 2.74 45.61 -34.00
N PHE A 16 1.51 45.10 -33.99
CA PHE A 16 0.37 45.78 -34.62
C PHE A 16 -0.63 46.18 -33.55
N ALA A 17 -0.67 47.45 -33.25
CA ALA A 17 -1.77 48.07 -32.54
C ALA A 17 -2.83 48.50 -33.57
N LEU A 18 -4.05 47.98 -33.39
CA LEU A 18 -5.23 48.53 -34.04
C LEU A 18 -6.27 48.83 -32.97
N SER A 19 -6.39 50.13 -32.70
CA SER A 19 -7.51 50.71 -31.96
C SER A 19 -8.75 50.68 -32.85
N SER A 20 -9.85 50.11 -32.34
CA SER A 20 -11.18 50.40 -32.88
C SER A 20 -12.13 50.56 -31.71
N CYS A 21 -12.56 51.77 -31.48
CA CYS A 21 -13.73 52.10 -30.67
C CYS A 21 -14.98 51.64 -31.41
N GLY A 22 -15.81 50.86 -30.74
CA GLY A 22 -17.15 50.51 -31.17
C GLY A 22 -17.95 50.19 -29.92
N SER A 23 -18.73 51.18 -29.46
CA SER A 23 -19.77 50.98 -28.44
C SER A 23 -20.86 50.05 -28.96
N ASN A 24 -21.11 48.98 -28.28
CA ASN A 24 -22.38 48.27 -28.36
C ASN A 24 -22.65 47.58 -27.02
N ASP A 25 -23.73 48.02 -26.36
CA ASP A 25 -24.30 47.40 -25.19
C ASP A 25 -24.84 46.01 -25.57
N GLY A 26 -24.12 44.96 -25.10
CA GLY A 26 -24.54 43.58 -25.22
C GLY A 26 -24.23 42.89 -23.90
N ALA A 27 -25.26 42.58 -23.12
CA ALA A 27 -25.17 41.73 -21.95
C ALA A 27 -24.56 40.38 -22.34
N GLY A 28 -23.23 40.27 -22.17
CA GLY A 28 -22.49 39.02 -22.26
C GLY A 28 -22.86 38.14 -21.07
N SER A 29 -23.76 37.21 -21.26
CA SER A 29 -23.94 36.08 -20.41
C SER A 29 -22.61 35.31 -20.38
N GLY A 30 -21.75 35.65 -19.44
CA GLY A 30 -20.63 34.79 -19.06
C GLY A 30 -21.23 33.48 -18.53
N SER A 31 -21.18 32.45 -19.31
CA SER A 31 -21.43 31.12 -18.78
C SER A 31 -20.25 30.76 -17.90
N ASP A 32 -20.31 31.13 -16.64
CA ASP A 32 -19.48 30.55 -15.61
C ASP A 32 -19.86 29.06 -15.51
N SER A 33 -19.27 28.26 -16.38
CA SER A 33 -19.28 26.83 -16.17
C SER A 33 -18.56 26.56 -14.85
N PRO A 34 -19.18 25.89 -13.87
CA PRO A 34 -18.54 25.64 -12.60
C PRO A 34 -17.22 24.91 -12.84
N GLU A 35 -16.16 25.43 -12.24
CA GLU A 35 -14.85 24.80 -12.30
C GLU A 35 -14.93 23.40 -11.73
N VAL A 36 -14.50 22.39 -12.49
CA VAL A 36 -14.45 21.01 -12.06
C VAL A 36 -13.14 20.79 -11.32
N VAL A 37 -13.23 20.63 -10.01
CA VAL A 37 -12.04 20.38 -9.16
C VAL A 37 -11.98 18.89 -8.85
N THR A 38 -10.81 18.29 -9.08
CA THR A 38 -10.55 16.91 -8.65
C THR A 38 -9.86 16.97 -7.29
N PRO A 39 -10.48 16.43 -6.22
CA PRO A 39 -9.86 16.49 -4.90
C PRO A 39 -8.59 15.64 -4.85
N ALA A 40 -7.55 16.16 -4.19
CA ALA A 40 -6.34 15.41 -3.92
C ALA A 40 -6.62 14.41 -2.78
N ILE A 41 -6.50 13.13 -3.07
CA ILE A 41 -6.70 12.04 -2.10
C ILE A 41 -5.55 11.03 -2.19
N TRP A 42 -5.27 10.36 -1.09
CA TRP A 42 -4.38 9.20 -1.08
C TRP A 42 -5.06 8.01 -1.76
N SER A 43 -4.39 7.40 -2.74
CA SER A 43 -4.95 6.29 -3.53
C SER A 43 -5.25 5.04 -2.70
N LEU A 44 -4.53 4.82 -1.59
CA LEU A 44 -4.74 3.66 -0.70
C LEU A 44 -5.88 3.87 0.28
N THR A 45 -6.05 5.07 0.84
CA THR A 45 -6.97 5.32 1.95
C THR A 45 -8.22 6.10 1.55
N GLY A 46 -8.18 6.83 0.42
CA GLY A 46 -9.24 7.74 0.01
C GLY A 46 -9.34 9.00 0.88
N LEU A 47 -8.45 9.17 1.84
CA LEU A 47 -8.41 10.37 2.69
C LEU A 47 -7.79 11.54 1.92
N ALA A 48 -8.15 12.77 2.33
CA ALA A 48 -7.56 13.97 1.76
C ALA A 48 -6.03 13.97 1.93
N GLY A 49 -5.33 14.36 0.90
CA GLY A 49 -3.88 14.43 0.84
C GLY A 49 -3.39 15.75 0.24
N PRO A 50 -2.08 15.96 0.16
CA PRO A 50 -1.49 17.07 -0.58
C PRO A 50 -1.79 16.94 -2.09
N ASP A 51 -1.60 18.02 -2.85
CA ASP A 51 -1.93 18.03 -4.29
C ASP A 51 -1.21 16.95 -5.10
N ASP A 52 -0.04 16.52 -4.64
CA ASP A 52 0.77 15.46 -5.25
C ASP A 52 0.57 14.07 -4.62
N ALA A 53 -0.44 13.88 -3.75
CA ALA A 53 -0.66 12.63 -3.02
C ALA A 53 -0.68 11.39 -3.91
N GLN A 54 -1.30 11.49 -5.08
CA GLN A 54 -1.41 10.38 -6.04
C GLN A 54 -0.12 10.08 -6.79
N LEU A 55 0.80 11.04 -6.84
CA LEU A 55 2.14 10.86 -7.43
C LEU A 55 3.13 10.26 -6.45
N LYS A 56 2.78 10.14 -5.15
CA LYS A 56 3.62 9.45 -4.18
C LYS A 56 3.59 7.95 -4.44
N PRO A 57 4.75 7.29 -4.48
CA PRO A 57 4.83 5.87 -4.77
C PRO A 57 4.17 5.03 -3.66
N ILE A 58 3.50 3.98 -4.06
CA ILE A 58 3.04 2.93 -3.14
C ILE A 58 4.20 1.95 -2.95
N VAL A 59 4.73 1.91 -1.75
CA VAL A 59 5.83 1.03 -1.35
C VAL A 59 5.28 -0.14 -0.55
N VAL A 60 5.50 -1.36 -1.00
CA VAL A 60 5.17 -2.58 -0.25
C VAL A 60 6.45 -3.19 0.30
N VAL A 61 6.49 -3.47 1.59
CA VAL A 61 7.65 -4.10 2.25
C VAL A 61 7.25 -5.41 2.90
N LYS A 62 7.98 -6.48 2.59
CA LYS A 62 7.78 -7.77 3.25
C LYS A 62 8.43 -7.78 4.62
N VAL A 63 7.64 -7.88 5.69
CA VAL A 63 8.09 -7.75 7.09
C VAL A 63 7.86 -9.04 7.86
N GLU A 64 8.82 -9.39 8.74
CA GLU A 64 8.74 -10.57 9.63
C GLU A 64 7.70 -10.36 10.74
N ASN A 65 6.98 -11.44 11.08
CA ASN A 65 6.04 -11.44 12.21
C ASN A 65 6.40 -12.47 13.30
N ASN A 66 7.63 -12.95 13.34
CA ASN A 66 8.08 -13.84 14.42
C ASN A 66 8.12 -13.07 15.76
N SER A 67 7.76 -13.74 16.86
CA SER A 67 7.69 -13.13 18.20
C SER A 67 9.00 -12.52 18.68
N ILE A 68 10.16 -13.01 18.22
CA ILE A 68 11.48 -12.51 18.60
C ILE A 68 11.85 -11.16 17.97
N VAL A 69 11.13 -10.71 16.95
CA VAL A 69 11.39 -9.43 16.26
C VAL A 69 10.39 -8.34 16.64
N ARG A 70 9.39 -8.68 17.42
CA ARG A 70 8.35 -7.74 17.87
C ARG A 70 8.88 -6.84 18.99
N PRO A 71 8.59 -5.55 18.98
CA PRO A 71 7.85 -4.80 17.97
C PRO A 71 8.69 -4.55 16.70
N GLN A 72 8.03 -4.65 15.54
CA GLN A 72 8.65 -4.32 14.26
C GLN A 72 8.93 -2.82 14.16
N THR A 73 9.86 -2.45 13.27
CA THR A 73 10.16 -1.05 12.99
C THR A 73 9.31 -0.57 11.83
N GLY A 74 8.63 0.57 12.01
CA GLY A 74 7.89 1.26 10.95
C GLY A 74 6.55 0.64 10.57
N LEU A 75 6.11 -0.44 11.22
CA LEU A 75 4.86 -1.12 10.87
C LEU A 75 3.62 -0.26 11.18
N ASP A 76 3.71 0.59 12.17
CA ASP A 76 2.67 1.51 12.64
C ASP A 76 2.39 2.67 11.68
N HIS A 77 3.26 2.92 10.70
CA HIS A 77 3.09 3.91 9.64
C HIS A 77 2.36 3.34 8.40
N ALA A 78 2.09 2.03 8.36
CA ALA A 78 1.50 1.41 7.19
C ALA A 78 0.03 1.83 6.99
N ASP A 79 -0.32 2.24 5.76
CA ASP A 79 -1.70 2.52 5.36
C ASP A 79 -2.54 1.26 5.29
N LEU A 80 -1.91 0.12 4.92
CA LEU A 80 -2.52 -1.19 4.81
C LEU A 80 -1.51 -2.28 5.15
N ILE A 81 -1.96 -3.34 5.79
CA ILE A 81 -1.13 -4.52 6.05
C ILE A 81 -1.89 -5.76 5.60
N PHE A 82 -1.28 -6.51 4.70
CA PHE A 82 -1.68 -7.89 4.44
C PHE A 82 -0.94 -8.82 5.38
N GLU A 83 -1.64 -9.73 6.00
CA GLU A 83 -1.04 -10.81 6.79
C GLU A 83 -1.35 -12.15 6.14
N GLU A 84 -0.34 -12.98 5.99
CA GLU A 84 -0.42 -14.27 5.30
C GLU A 84 0.34 -15.37 6.03
N LEU A 85 -0.16 -16.61 5.88
CA LEU A 85 0.53 -17.80 6.36
C LEU A 85 1.78 -18.06 5.52
N VAL A 86 2.87 -18.43 6.20
CA VAL A 86 4.12 -18.86 5.58
C VAL A 86 4.55 -20.22 6.11
N GLU A 87 5.75 -20.71 5.72
CA GLU A 87 6.26 -22.01 6.15
C GLU A 87 6.35 -22.11 7.66
N GLY A 88 6.12 -23.33 8.17
CA GLY A 88 6.20 -23.65 9.59
C GLY A 88 5.05 -23.13 10.43
N GLY A 89 3.97 -22.66 9.82
CA GLY A 89 2.81 -22.11 10.53
C GLY A 89 2.99 -20.67 11.04
N ALA A 90 4.07 -20.01 10.70
CA ALA A 90 4.24 -18.57 10.99
C ALA A 90 3.43 -17.70 10.02
N SER A 91 3.19 -16.45 10.39
CA SER A 91 2.68 -15.45 9.44
C SER A 91 3.75 -14.40 9.12
N ARG A 92 3.52 -13.66 8.05
CA ARG A 92 4.29 -12.47 7.65
C ARG A 92 3.38 -11.37 7.19
N PHE A 93 3.92 -10.15 7.25
CA PHE A 93 3.25 -8.98 6.75
C PHE A 93 3.79 -8.57 5.37
N ALA A 94 2.88 -8.13 4.49
CA ALA A 94 3.20 -7.21 3.41
C ALA A 94 2.63 -5.85 3.84
N ALA A 95 3.50 -4.99 4.34
CA ALA A 95 3.15 -3.66 4.82
C ALA A 95 3.20 -2.68 3.66
N VAL A 96 2.15 -1.89 3.48
CA VAL A 96 1.94 -0.99 2.34
C VAL A 96 1.92 0.44 2.83
N PHE A 97 2.76 1.26 2.25
CA PHE A 97 2.97 2.65 2.62
C PHE A 97 2.76 3.58 1.43
N GLN A 98 2.09 4.68 1.64
CA GLN A 98 1.96 5.80 0.70
C GLN A 98 1.85 7.13 1.44
N SER A 99 0.92 7.23 2.41
CA SER A 99 0.63 8.49 3.10
C SER A 99 1.69 8.88 4.12
N ASP A 100 2.31 7.88 4.73
CA ASP A 100 3.38 8.04 5.72
C ASP A 100 4.43 6.94 5.54
N ILE A 101 5.53 7.27 4.83
CA ILE A 101 6.64 6.34 4.60
C ILE A 101 7.71 6.60 5.66
N PRO A 102 7.88 5.72 6.67
CA PRO A 102 8.85 5.93 7.73
C PRO A 102 10.28 5.80 7.21
N ASP A 103 11.25 6.41 7.91
CA ASP A 103 12.66 6.37 7.54
C ASP A 103 13.26 4.95 7.52
N GLU A 104 12.72 4.06 8.33
CA GLU A 104 13.19 2.68 8.46
C GLU A 104 12.04 1.69 8.61
N VAL A 105 12.12 0.56 7.86
CA VAL A 105 11.16 -0.55 7.96
C VAL A 105 11.89 -1.88 8.15
N GLY A 106 11.38 -2.73 9.03
CA GLY A 106 11.89 -4.09 9.16
C GLY A 106 11.53 -4.84 10.43
N PRO A 107 12.06 -6.07 10.55
CA PRO A 107 13.02 -6.76 9.67
C PRO A 107 12.40 -7.18 8.33
N VAL A 108 13.11 -6.91 7.24
CA VAL A 108 12.69 -7.28 5.88
C VAL A 108 12.88 -8.77 5.65
N ARG A 109 11.89 -9.42 5.02
CA ARG A 109 11.88 -10.87 4.83
C ARG A 109 11.59 -11.29 3.40
N SER A 110 11.66 -12.61 3.20
CA SER A 110 11.52 -13.20 1.87
C SER A 110 10.07 -13.18 1.41
N VAL A 111 9.92 -12.89 0.13
CA VAL A 111 8.68 -12.92 -0.61
C VAL A 111 8.10 -14.34 -0.69
N ARG A 112 6.77 -14.43 -0.80
CA ARG A 112 6.01 -15.64 -1.05
C ARG A 112 5.20 -15.52 -2.33
N HIS A 113 4.72 -16.65 -2.82
CA HIS A 113 3.97 -16.69 -4.08
C HIS A 113 2.71 -15.80 -4.05
N VAL A 114 2.04 -15.74 -2.91
CA VAL A 114 0.82 -14.94 -2.73
C VAL A 114 1.09 -13.44 -2.82
N ASP A 115 2.28 -12.98 -2.45
CA ASP A 115 2.66 -11.56 -2.49
C ASP A 115 2.47 -10.93 -3.88
N VAL A 116 2.66 -11.71 -4.94
CA VAL A 116 2.39 -11.24 -6.31
C VAL A 116 0.94 -10.82 -6.46
N SER A 117 0.01 -11.65 -5.98
CA SER A 117 -1.42 -11.37 -6.07
C SER A 117 -1.88 -10.24 -5.15
N LEU A 118 -1.14 -9.96 -4.07
CA LEU A 118 -1.44 -8.91 -3.11
C LEU A 118 -0.80 -7.58 -3.52
N ALA A 119 0.46 -7.61 -3.93
CA ALA A 119 1.26 -6.43 -4.18
C ALA A 119 1.15 -5.92 -5.64
N SER A 120 1.20 -6.81 -6.66
CA SER A 120 1.25 -6.37 -8.06
C SER A 120 0.11 -5.44 -8.51
N PRO A 121 -1.12 -5.53 -7.95
CA PRO A 121 -2.19 -4.62 -8.36
C PRO A 121 -2.01 -3.19 -7.84
N ILE A 122 -1.17 -2.96 -6.82
CA ILE A 122 -1.09 -1.68 -6.12
C ILE A 122 0.33 -1.16 -5.95
N ALA A 123 1.35 -2.02 -5.93
CA ALA A 123 2.72 -1.60 -5.62
C ALA A 123 3.40 -0.93 -6.80
N ASP A 124 3.95 0.26 -6.59
CA ASP A 124 4.95 0.85 -7.49
C ASP A 124 6.33 0.27 -7.19
N ILE A 125 6.63 0.03 -5.91
CA ILE A 125 7.90 -0.56 -5.45
C ILE A 125 7.60 -1.69 -4.47
N PHE A 126 8.19 -2.87 -4.69
CA PHE A 126 8.07 -3.99 -3.76
C PHE A 126 9.42 -4.40 -3.20
N VAL A 127 9.57 -4.33 -1.88
CA VAL A 127 10.81 -4.58 -1.14
C VAL A 127 10.74 -5.88 -0.35
N PHE A 128 11.74 -6.75 -0.55
CA PHE A 128 11.83 -8.05 0.15
C PHE A 128 13.28 -8.53 0.22
N SER A 129 13.61 -9.48 1.10
CA SER A 129 14.98 -9.95 1.29
C SER A 129 15.48 -10.96 0.23
N GLY A 130 14.60 -11.48 -0.59
CA GLY A 130 14.83 -12.58 -1.52
C GLY A 130 13.68 -13.58 -1.49
N GLY A 131 13.85 -14.77 -2.07
CA GLY A 131 12.80 -15.78 -2.14
C GLY A 131 13.27 -17.10 -2.74
N ALA A 132 12.39 -18.10 -2.77
CA ALA A 132 12.66 -19.34 -3.50
C ALA A 132 12.81 -19.06 -5.01
N LYS A 133 13.67 -19.78 -5.69
CA LYS A 133 13.93 -19.58 -7.14
C LYS A 133 12.66 -19.57 -7.99
N LYS A 134 11.70 -20.47 -7.70
CA LYS A 134 10.41 -20.50 -8.40
C LYS A 134 9.58 -19.24 -8.14
N THR A 135 9.53 -18.78 -6.89
CA THR A 135 8.86 -17.52 -6.53
C THR A 135 9.50 -16.33 -7.23
N MET A 136 10.84 -16.24 -7.18
CA MET A 136 11.59 -15.15 -7.84
C MET A 136 11.36 -15.10 -9.35
N LYS A 137 11.30 -16.27 -10.01
CA LYS A 137 10.98 -16.34 -11.44
C LYS A 137 9.57 -15.84 -11.75
N TYR A 138 8.60 -16.16 -10.91
CA TYR A 138 7.22 -15.72 -11.07
C TYR A 138 7.09 -14.20 -10.86
N LEU A 139 7.76 -13.65 -9.84
CA LEU A 139 7.79 -12.22 -9.54
C LEU A 139 8.33 -11.37 -10.68
N GLY A 140 9.40 -11.83 -11.35
CA GLY A 140 10.04 -11.08 -12.43
C GLY A 140 9.16 -10.81 -13.65
N LEU A 141 7.95 -11.41 -13.70
CA LEU A 141 6.98 -11.25 -14.78
C LEU A 141 5.86 -10.25 -14.41
N GLU A 142 5.66 -9.96 -13.12
CA GLU A 142 4.42 -9.36 -12.62
C GLU A 142 4.61 -8.06 -11.82
N LEU A 143 5.83 -7.78 -11.35
CA LEU A 143 6.09 -6.63 -10.48
C LEU A 143 6.90 -5.55 -11.20
N PRO A 144 6.43 -4.30 -11.21
CA PRO A 144 7.08 -3.21 -11.96
C PRO A 144 8.46 -2.87 -11.40
N THR A 145 8.61 -2.76 -10.09
CA THR A 145 9.91 -2.49 -9.45
C THR A 145 10.10 -3.35 -8.22
N ALA A 146 11.00 -4.32 -8.30
CA ALA A 146 11.36 -5.20 -7.20
C ALA A 146 12.73 -4.85 -6.64
N VAL A 147 12.80 -4.53 -5.35
CA VAL A 147 14.03 -4.25 -4.61
C VAL A 147 14.31 -5.38 -3.64
N SER A 148 15.48 -6.02 -3.76
CA SER A 148 15.87 -7.11 -2.87
C SER A 148 17.38 -7.13 -2.67
N GLN A 149 17.88 -7.97 -1.74
CA GLN A 149 19.32 -8.15 -1.54
C GLN A 149 20.07 -8.71 -2.76
N VAL A 150 19.35 -9.32 -3.73
CA VAL A 150 19.93 -9.81 -4.99
C VAL A 150 19.77 -8.81 -6.14
N THR A 151 19.06 -7.70 -5.92
CA THR A 151 19.02 -6.58 -6.85
C THR A 151 20.35 -5.86 -6.82
N GLU A 152 20.85 -5.44 -7.97
CA GLU A 152 22.10 -4.69 -8.05
C GLU A 152 22.05 -3.44 -7.15
N GLY A 153 23.11 -3.28 -6.33
CA GLY A 153 23.21 -2.19 -5.36
C GLY A 153 22.29 -2.32 -4.14
N ALA A 154 21.33 -3.24 -4.13
CA ALA A 154 20.35 -3.46 -3.03
C ALA A 154 20.02 -2.16 -2.27
N PRO A 155 19.48 -1.12 -2.93
CA PRO A 155 19.37 0.23 -2.37
C PRO A 155 18.59 0.25 -1.06
N GLY A 156 19.16 0.89 -0.04
CA GLY A 156 18.53 1.01 1.29
C GLY A 156 18.52 -0.26 2.14
N MET A 157 19.02 -1.39 1.65
CA MET A 157 19.01 -2.68 2.35
C MET A 157 20.18 -2.82 3.29
N ASN A 158 19.99 -2.60 4.59
CA ASN A 158 21.06 -2.57 5.59
C ASN A 158 20.91 -3.70 6.62
N ARG A 159 22.02 -4.32 7.01
CA ARG A 159 22.04 -5.29 8.12
C ARG A 159 22.46 -4.62 9.42
N LYS A 160 21.61 -4.67 10.43
CA LYS A 160 21.93 -4.13 11.75
C LYS A 160 22.94 -5.00 12.49
N PRO A 161 24.02 -4.39 13.02
CA PRO A 161 24.94 -5.10 13.91
C PRO A 161 24.23 -5.50 15.23
N GLY A 162 24.72 -6.57 15.84
CA GLY A 162 24.18 -7.05 17.12
C GLY A 162 22.85 -7.80 17.04
N VAL A 163 22.21 -7.85 15.89
CA VAL A 163 21.01 -8.66 15.62
C VAL A 163 21.37 -9.85 14.74
N SER A 164 20.96 -11.05 15.14
CA SER A 164 21.28 -12.27 14.39
C SER A 164 20.50 -12.35 13.07
N ALA A 165 21.18 -12.78 12.00
CA ALA A 165 20.52 -13.16 10.77
C ALA A 165 19.55 -14.32 11.03
N PRO A 166 18.40 -14.37 10.33
CA PRO A 166 17.96 -13.54 9.21
C PRO A 166 17.14 -12.32 9.64
N ASN A 167 17.08 -11.97 10.94
CA ASN A 167 16.19 -10.94 11.48
C ASN A 167 16.83 -9.54 11.56
N ASN A 168 17.98 -9.36 10.96
CA ASN A 168 18.80 -8.15 11.06
C ASN A 168 18.77 -7.27 9.78
N LEU A 169 17.95 -7.61 8.79
CA LEU A 169 17.86 -6.84 7.56
C LEU A 169 16.76 -5.77 7.69
N PHE A 170 17.13 -4.52 7.45
CA PHE A 170 16.22 -3.37 7.52
C PHE A 170 16.33 -2.55 6.23
N LEU A 171 15.27 -1.84 5.90
CA LEU A 171 15.17 -0.92 4.79
C LEU A 171 15.33 0.51 5.29
N ASP A 172 16.31 1.25 4.78
CA ASP A 172 16.35 2.70 4.78
C ASP A 172 15.53 3.17 3.57
N THR A 173 14.37 3.72 3.83
CA THR A 173 13.41 4.09 2.78
C THR A 173 13.87 5.32 1.99
N LYS A 174 14.55 6.28 2.63
CA LYS A 174 15.10 7.47 1.96
C LYS A 174 16.16 7.09 0.95
N GLN A 175 17.10 6.22 1.37
CA GLN A 175 18.15 5.73 0.48
C GLN A 175 17.56 4.93 -0.69
N MET A 176 16.56 4.10 -0.42
CA MET A 176 15.89 3.32 -1.45
C MET A 176 15.15 4.23 -2.45
N LEU A 177 14.32 5.17 -1.97
CA LEU A 177 13.55 6.07 -2.82
C LEU A 177 14.46 6.99 -3.66
N ALA A 178 15.62 7.38 -3.15
CA ALA A 178 16.60 8.17 -3.89
C ALA A 178 17.27 7.40 -5.03
N ALA A 179 17.36 6.07 -4.90
CA ALA A 179 18.04 5.21 -5.88
C ALA A 179 17.08 4.59 -6.92
N VAL A 180 15.79 4.48 -6.60
CA VAL A 180 14.78 3.88 -7.49
C VAL A 180 14.10 4.98 -8.29
N ALA A 181 13.99 4.81 -9.60
CA ALA A 181 13.26 5.74 -10.45
C ALA A 181 11.79 5.85 -10.01
N GLN A 182 11.34 7.08 -9.85
CA GLN A 182 9.94 7.36 -9.53
C GLN A 182 9.13 7.49 -10.82
N SER A 183 7.84 7.16 -10.75
CA SER A 183 6.91 7.35 -11.86
C SER A 183 6.27 8.73 -11.78
N ASP A 184 6.11 9.38 -12.92
CA ASP A 184 5.33 10.64 -13.03
C ASP A 184 3.82 10.35 -13.23
N THR A 185 3.44 9.07 -13.26
CA THR A 185 2.04 8.65 -13.38
C THR A 185 1.44 8.38 -11.99
N PRO A 186 0.13 8.67 -11.79
CA PRO A 186 -0.53 8.36 -10.53
C PRO A 186 -0.44 6.88 -10.16
N SER A 187 -0.16 6.62 -8.89
CA SER A 187 -0.10 5.27 -8.33
C SER A 187 -1.47 4.59 -8.36
N SER A 188 -1.50 3.32 -8.74
CA SER A 188 -2.72 2.50 -8.76
C SER A 188 -3.08 2.08 -7.35
N GLY A 189 -4.10 2.70 -6.77
CA GLY A 189 -4.64 2.35 -5.45
C GLY A 189 -6.08 1.88 -5.53
N PHE A 190 -6.76 1.85 -4.38
CA PHE A 190 -8.16 1.44 -4.26
C PHE A 190 -9.14 2.59 -4.55
N PHE A 191 -8.69 3.83 -4.43
CA PHE A 191 -9.51 5.02 -4.57
C PHE A 191 -9.02 5.89 -5.72
N VAL A 192 -9.95 6.25 -6.59
CA VAL A 192 -9.72 7.19 -7.69
C VAL A 192 -10.54 8.45 -7.40
N PRO A 193 -9.95 9.65 -7.45
CA PRO A 193 -10.72 10.87 -7.24
C PRO A 193 -11.78 11.03 -8.30
N ALA A 194 -13.00 11.33 -7.87
CA ALA A 194 -14.06 11.73 -8.78
C ALA A 194 -14.04 13.26 -8.93
N PRO A 195 -14.15 13.79 -10.16
CA PRO A 195 -14.27 15.22 -10.37
C PRO A 195 -15.56 15.74 -9.70
N VAL A 196 -15.45 16.83 -8.94
CA VAL A 196 -16.57 17.52 -8.31
C VAL A 196 -16.73 18.89 -8.93
N SER A 197 -17.99 19.33 -9.11
CA SER A 197 -18.26 20.71 -9.55
C SER A 197 -17.98 21.67 -8.39
N ALA A 198 -17.27 22.75 -8.66
CA ALA A 198 -16.98 23.79 -7.67
C ALA A 198 -18.25 24.43 -7.08
N ALA A 199 -19.41 24.28 -7.75
CA ALA A 199 -20.71 24.71 -7.25
C ALA A 199 -21.36 23.74 -6.23
N SER A 200 -20.78 22.54 -6.05
CA SER A 200 -21.24 21.63 -5.00
C SER A 200 -20.53 21.98 -3.68
N PRO A 201 -21.26 22.01 -2.56
CA PRO A 201 -20.60 22.12 -1.26
C PRO A 201 -19.56 20.99 -1.17
N ALA A 202 -18.37 21.32 -0.66
CA ALA A 202 -17.32 20.35 -0.47
C ALA A 202 -17.91 19.07 0.13
N PRO A 203 -17.63 17.89 -0.41
CA PRO A 203 -18.13 16.67 0.17
C PRO A 203 -17.64 16.69 1.62
N SER A 204 -18.58 16.87 2.55
CA SER A 204 -18.29 16.53 3.93
C SER A 204 -17.72 15.12 3.87
N SER A 205 -16.69 14.80 4.61
CA SER A 205 -15.88 13.56 4.60
C SER A 205 -16.66 12.22 4.73
N SER A 206 -17.96 12.27 4.50
CA SER A 206 -18.83 11.19 4.10
C SER A 206 -18.84 11.12 2.56
N ALA A 207 -17.84 10.46 1.96
CA ALA A 207 -18.14 9.74 0.74
C ALA A 207 -19.48 9.05 1.00
N SER A 208 -20.47 9.28 0.14
CA SER A 208 -21.76 8.61 0.21
C SER A 208 -21.49 7.12 0.00
N ALA A 209 -20.95 6.48 1.03
CA ALA A 209 -21.05 5.07 1.19
C ALA A 209 -22.56 4.80 1.17
N GLY A 210 -23.03 4.02 0.22
CA GLY A 210 -24.38 3.48 0.26
C GLY A 210 -24.66 2.98 1.68
N PRO A 211 -25.93 2.79 2.10
CA PRO A 211 -26.27 2.51 3.48
C PRO A 211 -25.28 1.45 4.01
N ALA A 212 -24.51 1.86 5.02
CA ALA A 212 -23.46 0.99 5.59
C ALA A 212 -24.11 -0.37 5.88
N PRO A 213 -23.54 -1.48 5.43
CA PRO A 213 -24.15 -2.78 5.63
C PRO A 213 -24.42 -2.93 7.13
N VAL A 214 -25.65 -3.35 7.47
CA VAL A 214 -26.10 -3.50 8.87
C VAL A 214 -25.34 -4.68 9.46
N GLY A 215 -24.11 -4.41 9.96
CA GLY A 215 -23.27 -5.41 10.58
C GLY A 215 -23.76 -5.77 11.98
N LYS A 216 -23.45 -6.99 12.41
CA LYS A 216 -23.64 -7.42 13.79
C LYS A 216 -22.57 -6.79 14.68
N ALA A 217 -22.96 -6.33 15.87
CA ALA A 217 -22.00 -5.86 16.87
C ALA A 217 -21.05 -7.01 17.27
N VAL A 218 -19.75 -6.76 17.25
CA VAL A 218 -18.70 -7.71 17.59
C VAL A 218 -17.66 -6.97 18.41
N SER A 219 -17.28 -7.53 19.55
CA SER A 219 -16.27 -6.94 20.43
C SER A 219 -14.88 -7.60 20.29
N THR A 220 -14.85 -8.86 19.86
CA THR A 220 -13.60 -9.62 19.69
C THR A 220 -13.67 -10.50 18.45
N VAL A 221 -12.53 -10.69 17.81
CA VAL A 221 -12.35 -11.58 16.67
C VAL A 221 -11.04 -12.33 16.82
N GLU A 222 -11.09 -13.65 16.67
CA GLU A 222 -9.93 -14.53 16.68
C GLU A 222 -9.70 -15.06 15.27
N VAL A 223 -8.47 -14.88 14.77
CA VAL A 223 -8.07 -15.36 13.45
C VAL A 223 -6.90 -16.34 13.65
N ALA A 224 -7.16 -17.63 13.59
CA ALA A 224 -6.14 -18.64 13.75
C ALA A 224 -5.59 -19.07 12.38
N PHE A 225 -4.41 -18.58 12.00
CA PHE A 225 -3.66 -19.15 10.87
C PHE A 225 -3.07 -20.51 11.25
N SER A 226 -2.55 -20.61 12.46
CA SER A 226 -1.98 -21.83 13.05
C SER A 226 -1.80 -21.63 14.56
N THR A 227 -1.29 -22.64 15.27
CA THR A 227 -0.89 -22.51 16.69
C THR A 227 0.30 -21.56 16.94
N LEU A 228 0.98 -21.08 15.90
CA LEU A 228 2.10 -20.14 15.97
C LEU A 228 1.75 -18.74 15.49
N ALA A 229 0.58 -18.56 14.89
CA ALA A 229 0.09 -17.29 14.38
C ALA A 229 -1.42 -17.19 14.67
N GLU A 230 -1.74 -16.56 15.79
CA GLU A 230 -3.08 -16.40 16.34
C GLU A 230 -3.37 -14.92 16.61
N PRO A 231 -3.52 -14.08 15.55
CA PRO A 231 -3.89 -12.70 15.75
C PRO A 231 -5.32 -12.60 16.29
N ASN A 232 -5.45 -11.95 17.42
CA ASN A 232 -6.70 -11.64 18.06
C ASN A 232 -6.92 -10.14 18.05
N TRP A 233 -8.17 -9.73 17.84
CA TRP A 233 -8.54 -8.33 17.73
C TRP A 233 -9.67 -8.01 18.68
N LYS A 234 -9.53 -6.94 19.45
CA LYS A 234 -10.54 -6.45 20.38
C LYS A 234 -10.92 -5.02 20.02
N TRP A 235 -12.19 -4.76 19.88
CA TRP A 235 -12.70 -3.42 19.61
C TRP A 235 -12.53 -2.51 20.83
N ASN A 236 -11.87 -1.40 20.63
CA ASN A 236 -11.79 -0.28 21.57
C ASN A 236 -12.72 0.84 21.10
N ALA A 237 -13.83 1.02 21.80
CA ALA A 237 -14.86 1.99 21.42
C ALA A 237 -14.43 3.46 21.65
N THR A 238 -13.48 3.69 22.57
CA THR A 238 -12.94 5.03 22.86
C THR A 238 -12.06 5.51 21.72
N ASP A 239 -11.12 4.68 21.30
CA ASP A 239 -10.15 5.02 20.27
C ASP A 239 -10.70 4.71 18.86
N LYS A 240 -11.82 4.00 18.77
CA LYS A 240 -12.43 3.48 17.50
C LYS A 240 -11.45 2.63 16.69
N LEU A 241 -10.70 1.78 17.38
CA LEU A 241 -9.68 0.90 16.83
C LEU A 241 -9.93 -0.56 17.22
N TRP A 242 -9.59 -1.45 16.32
CA TRP A 242 -9.39 -2.85 16.59
C TRP A 242 -7.96 -3.03 17.11
N MET A 243 -7.82 -3.34 18.39
CA MET A 243 -6.54 -3.51 19.08
C MET A 243 -6.06 -4.95 18.90
N ARG A 244 -4.81 -5.11 18.46
CA ARG A 244 -4.22 -6.42 18.16
C ARG A 244 -3.56 -7.06 19.39
N SER A 245 -3.70 -8.36 19.52
CA SER A 245 -2.85 -9.23 20.33
C SER A 245 -2.44 -10.48 19.53
N GLU A 246 -1.43 -11.19 20.01
CA GLU A 246 -0.99 -12.46 19.47
C GLU A 246 -1.23 -13.52 20.57
N GLY A 247 -2.23 -14.38 20.39
CA GLY A 247 -2.79 -15.10 21.52
C GLY A 247 -3.23 -14.12 22.61
N THR A 248 -2.68 -14.27 23.81
CA THR A 248 -2.96 -13.36 24.94
C THR A 248 -1.99 -12.18 25.09
N LYS A 249 -0.93 -12.12 24.27
CA LYS A 249 0.10 -11.07 24.40
C LYS A 249 -0.28 -9.86 23.54
N PRO A 250 -0.34 -8.64 24.15
CA PRO A 250 -0.56 -7.43 23.37
C PRO A 250 0.48 -7.26 22.27
N PHE A 251 0.05 -6.82 21.10
CA PHE A 251 0.93 -6.44 20.00
C PHE A 251 1.20 -4.93 20.13
N THR A 252 2.47 -4.55 20.17
CA THR A 252 2.86 -3.16 20.45
C THR A 252 3.68 -2.57 19.33
N ASN A 253 3.64 -1.26 19.22
CA ASN A 253 4.52 -0.43 18.41
C ASN A 253 5.87 -0.21 19.12
N LYS A 254 6.83 0.37 18.41
CA LYS A 254 8.17 0.66 18.96
C LYS A 254 8.17 1.61 20.16
N ASP A 255 7.24 2.52 20.20
CA ASP A 255 7.05 3.46 21.32
C ASP A 255 6.35 2.85 22.55
N GLY A 256 5.96 1.57 22.45
CA GLY A 256 5.24 0.84 23.49
C GLY A 256 3.73 1.02 23.46
N SER A 257 3.18 1.85 22.59
CA SER A 257 1.73 1.95 22.38
C SER A 257 1.16 0.65 21.79
N LEU A 258 -0.14 0.42 21.98
CA LEU A 258 -0.81 -0.76 21.43
C LEU A 258 -1.04 -0.56 19.92
N PHE A 259 -0.74 -1.59 19.16
CA PHE A 259 -1.05 -1.61 17.73
C PHE A 259 -2.54 -1.81 17.49
N GLY A 260 -3.11 -0.98 16.60
CA GLY A 260 -4.53 -1.03 16.27
C GLY A 260 -4.81 -0.58 14.84
N THR A 261 -6.00 -0.90 14.34
CA THR A 261 -6.48 -0.48 13.02
C THR A 261 -7.96 -0.13 13.06
N ASN A 262 -8.40 0.77 12.18
CA ASN A 262 -9.80 1.15 12.07
C ASN A 262 -10.68 0.05 11.48
N ASN A 263 -10.13 -0.70 10.53
CA ASN A 263 -10.86 -1.71 9.77
C ASN A 263 -10.07 -3.02 9.67
N LEU A 264 -10.80 -4.13 9.59
CA LEU A 264 -10.24 -5.45 9.29
C LEU A 264 -11.01 -6.07 8.14
N VAL A 265 -10.28 -6.72 7.25
CA VAL A 265 -10.86 -7.61 6.24
C VAL A 265 -10.25 -8.99 6.43
N ILE A 266 -11.08 -9.96 6.76
CA ILE A 266 -10.67 -11.35 6.95
C ILE A 266 -11.18 -12.15 5.77
N ILE A 267 -10.27 -12.76 5.01
CA ILE A 267 -10.60 -13.49 3.80
C ILE A 267 -10.30 -14.97 4.01
N GLU A 268 -11.31 -15.82 3.89
CA GLU A 268 -11.13 -17.27 3.91
C GLU A 268 -10.59 -17.73 2.55
N ILE A 269 -9.38 -18.30 2.57
CA ILE A 269 -8.65 -18.68 1.36
C ILE A 269 -8.17 -20.13 1.51
N ARG A 270 -8.25 -20.89 0.41
CA ARG A 270 -7.71 -22.25 0.36
C ARG A 270 -6.19 -22.22 0.21
N GLU A 271 -5.50 -22.95 1.07
CA GLU A 271 -4.07 -23.21 0.96
C GLU A 271 -3.78 -24.53 0.25
N VAL A 272 -2.76 -24.55 -0.60
CA VAL A 272 -2.25 -25.73 -1.28
C VAL A 272 -0.72 -25.80 -1.18
N ASP A 273 -0.13 -26.95 -1.48
CA ASP A 273 1.33 -27.06 -1.60
C ASP A 273 1.83 -26.29 -2.82
N ALA A 274 2.82 -25.44 -2.63
CA ALA A 274 3.47 -24.71 -3.72
C ALA A 274 4.27 -25.62 -4.69
N GLY A 275 4.40 -26.92 -4.37
CA GLY A 275 5.12 -27.90 -5.18
C GLY A 275 6.64 -27.78 -5.12
N TYR A 276 7.16 -27.17 -4.06
CA TYR A 276 8.59 -27.11 -3.75
C TYR A 276 8.82 -26.99 -2.24
N LYS A 277 10.02 -27.29 -1.80
CA LYS A 277 10.40 -27.21 -0.40
C LYS A 277 10.97 -25.85 -0.04
N GLY A 278 10.65 -25.38 1.17
CA GLY A 278 11.29 -24.21 1.76
C GLY A 278 12.78 -24.45 2.07
N SER A 279 13.47 -23.41 2.51
CA SER A 279 14.90 -23.47 2.86
C SER A 279 15.23 -24.49 3.96
N THR A 280 14.26 -24.79 4.81
CA THR A 280 14.34 -25.80 5.87
C THR A 280 13.83 -27.20 5.46
N GLY A 281 13.50 -27.39 4.18
CA GLY A 281 12.96 -28.64 3.66
C GLY A 281 11.46 -28.89 3.92
N GLY A 282 10.78 -27.95 4.60
CA GLY A 282 9.38 -28.03 4.95
C GLY A 282 8.43 -27.71 3.80
N TYR A 283 7.15 -27.95 4.06
CA TYR A 283 6.02 -27.55 3.21
C TYR A 283 5.99 -26.03 3.00
N VAL A 284 5.72 -25.60 1.79
CA VAL A 284 5.54 -24.18 1.45
C VAL A 284 4.06 -23.96 1.10
N PRO A 285 3.31 -23.23 1.93
CA PRO A 285 1.93 -22.91 1.62
C PRO A 285 1.84 -21.96 0.42
N ARG A 286 0.79 -22.15 -0.39
CA ARG A 286 0.42 -21.25 -1.47
C ARG A 286 -1.07 -20.97 -1.41
N SER A 287 -1.41 -19.74 -1.11
CA SER A 287 -2.80 -19.25 -1.09
C SER A 287 -3.38 -19.22 -2.49
N VAL A 288 -4.57 -19.77 -2.67
CA VAL A 288 -5.33 -19.73 -3.93
C VAL A 288 -6.14 -18.45 -3.96
N THR A 289 -5.60 -17.42 -4.60
CA THR A 289 -6.15 -16.05 -4.63
C THR A 289 -7.13 -15.78 -5.76
N SER A 290 -7.45 -16.79 -6.59
CA SER A 290 -8.49 -16.70 -7.63
C SER A 290 -9.69 -17.57 -7.28
N GLY A 291 -10.87 -17.20 -7.76
CA GLY A 291 -12.13 -17.87 -7.44
C GLY A 291 -13.03 -17.04 -6.54
N SER A 292 -13.73 -17.68 -5.62
CA SER A 292 -14.62 -16.99 -4.68
C SER A 292 -14.64 -17.71 -3.33
N GLY A 293 -15.02 -16.97 -2.29
CA GLY A 293 -15.11 -17.51 -0.94
C GLY A 293 -15.81 -16.55 0.02
N ARG A 294 -15.76 -16.86 1.32
CA ARG A 294 -16.29 -15.99 2.37
C ARG A 294 -15.23 -14.99 2.80
N ALA A 295 -15.71 -13.82 3.21
CA ALA A 295 -14.89 -12.83 3.89
C ALA A 295 -15.74 -12.08 4.93
N TRP A 296 -15.08 -11.43 5.85
CA TRP A 296 -15.70 -10.56 6.84
C TRP A 296 -15.04 -9.18 6.79
N VAL A 297 -15.86 -8.16 6.74
CA VAL A 297 -15.43 -6.76 6.86
C VAL A 297 -15.85 -6.27 8.24
N LEU A 298 -14.87 -5.82 9.01
CA LEU A 298 -15.07 -5.30 10.35
C LEU A 298 -14.73 -3.81 10.38
N SER A 299 -15.65 -3.01 10.86
CA SER A 299 -15.50 -1.56 11.01
C SER A 299 -16.41 -1.07 12.15
N ASN A 300 -15.93 -0.08 12.92
CA ASN A 300 -16.71 0.55 13.99
C ASN A 300 -17.37 -0.46 14.97
N GLY A 301 -16.67 -1.52 15.35
CA GLY A 301 -17.15 -2.54 16.28
C GLY A 301 -18.26 -3.43 15.71
N LYS A 302 -18.42 -3.47 14.40
CA LYS A 302 -19.39 -4.31 13.69
C LYS A 302 -18.69 -5.20 12.67
N ALA A 303 -19.26 -6.36 12.40
CA ALA A 303 -18.81 -7.29 11.37
C ALA A 303 -19.92 -7.57 10.35
N VAL A 304 -19.57 -7.62 9.09
CA VAL A 304 -20.42 -8.03 7.98
C VAL A 304 -19.77 -9.18 7.26
N GLU A 305 -20.47 -10.29 7.11
CA GLU A 305 -20.06 -11.37 6.24
C GLU A 305 -20.36 -11.02 4.79
N VAL A 306 -19.37 -11.19 3.91
CA VAL A 306 -19.46 -10.90 2.49
C VAL A 306 -18.87 -12.06 1.68
N LYS A 307 -19.06 -12.04 0.37
CA LYS A 307 -18.38 -12.97 -0.55
C LYS A 307 -17.30 -12.19 -1.30
N TRP A 308 -16.09 -12.75 -1.33
CA TRP A 308 -15.08 -12.27 -2.25
C TRP A 308 -15.15 -13.03 -3.58
N ASN A 309 -14.80 -12.34 -4.65
CA ASN A 309 -14.69 -12.92 -5.98
C ASN A 309 -13.52 -12.29 -6.71
N LYS A 310 -12.57 -13.10 -7.18
CA LYS A 310 -11.46 -12.70 -8.04
C LYS A 310 -11.39 -13.67 -9.20
N PRO A 311 -11.77 -13.28 -10.42
CA PRO A 311 -11.70 -14.14 -11.60
C PRO A 311 -10.29 -14.67 -11.82
N THR A 312 -10.18 -15.85 -12.38
CA THR A 312 -8.92 -16.34 -12.95
C THR A 312 -8.69 -15.54 -14.24
N VAL A 313 -7.61 -14.79 -14.31
CA VAL A 313 -7.16 -14.11 -15.53
C VAL A 313 -6.44 -15.12 -16.41
#